data_f45b74512b6ae87aba58f083ed6de059
#
_entry.id   f45b74512b6ae87aba58f083ed6de059
#
_cell.length_a   1.000
_cell.length_b   1.000
_cell.length_c   1.000
_cell.angle_alpha   90.00
_cell.angle_beta   90.00
_cell.angle_gamma   90.00
#
_symmetry.space_group_name_H-M   'P 1'
#
loop_
_entity.id
_entity.type
_entity.pdbx_description
1 polymer ?
#
loop_
_entity_poly.entity_id
_entity_poly.type
_entity_poly.pdbx_seq_one_letter_code
_entity_poly.pdbx_strand_id
1 'polypeptide(L)'
;MAYLTNAFSLQMIKDFPTEVRFTEVNEVPQGLISAIGHQDTANVLGVPMNRINVSLNKGDVAYVAQLQGGRLPEGSTTLPEGFSFRFIKVEVL
;
A
#
# COMPACT_ATOMS: atom_id res chain seq x y z
N MET A 1 -12.96 -6.06 -1.85
CA MET A 1 -11.57 -6.54 -1.79
C MET A 1 -10.68 -5.50 -1.15
N ALA A 2 -9.63 -5.93 -0.49
CA ALA A 2 -8.68 -5.03 0.15
C ALA A 2 -7.27 -5.33 -0.31
N TYR A 3 -6.51 -4.30 -0.65
CA TYR A 3 -5.16 -4.39 -1.19
C TYR A 3 -4.17 -3.67 -0.29
N LEU A 4 -2.92 -4.11 -0.34
CA LEU A 4 -1.79 -3.39 0.24
C LEU A 4 -0.88 -2.96 -0.90
N THR A 5 -0.69 -1.66 -1.07
CA THR A 5 0.15 -1.10 -2.12
C THR A 5 1.14 -0.10 -1.55
N ASN A 6 2.21 0.16 -2.26
CA ASN A 6 3.17 1.22 -1.92
C ASN A 6 3.00 2.48 -2.79
N ALA A 7 2.07 2.46 -3.72
CA ALA A 7 1.79 3.61 -4.59
C ALA A 7 0.30 3.65 -4.93
N PHE A 8 -0.36 4.73 -4.57
CA PHE A 8 -1.78 4.93 -4.88
C PHE A 8 -1.92 5.96 -6.00
N SER A 9 -2.86 5.71 -6.90
CA SER A 9 -3.20 6.62 -7.98
C SER A 9 -4.71 6.59 -8.20
N LEU A 10 -5.30 7.73 -8.55
CA LEU A 10 -6.72 7.81 -8.89
C LEU A 10 -7.09 6.95 -10.09
N GLN A 11 -6.12 6.61 -10.93
CA GLN A 11 -6.33 5.70 -12.06
C GLN A 11 -6.72 4.29 -11.63
N MET A 12 -6.45 3.92 -10.38
CA MET A 12 -6.85 2.63 -9.82
C MET A 12 -8.36 2.54 -9.60
N ILE A 13 -9.05 3.68 -9.54
CA ILE A 13 -10.49 3.73 -9.28
C ILE A 13 -11.23 3.66 -10.61
N LYS A 14 -12.01 2.59 -10.79
CA LYS A 14 -12.70 2.35 -12.06
C LYS A 14 -13.87 3.30 -12.32
N ASP A 15 -14.59 3.65 -11.27
CA ASP A 15 -15.80 4.45 -11.38
C ASP A 15 -15.56 5.91 -11.01
N PHE A 16 -14.38 6.42 -11.31
CA PHE A 16 -14.06 7.82 -11.07
C PHE A 16 -14.86 8.70 -12.06
N PRO A 17 -15.42 9.87 -11.61
CA PRO A 17 -15.27 10.40 -10.26
C PRO A 17 -16.19 9.75 -9.22
N THR A 18 -15.61 9.43 -8.07
CA THR A 18 -16.34 8.91 -6.92
C THR A 18 -15.73 9.49 -5.65
N GLU A 19 -16.44 9.39 -4.55
CA GLU A 19 -15.92 9.87 -3.29
C GLU A 19 -14.92 8.88 -2.71
N VAL A 20 -13.79 9.39 -2.26
CA VAL A 20 -12.72 8.59 -1.68
C VAL A 20 -12.35 9.18 -0.32
N ARG A 21 -12.25 8.32 0.69
CA ARG A 21 -11.86 8.72 2.04
C ARG A 21 -10.45 8.23 2.34
N PHE A 22 -9.61 9.13 2.83
CA PHE A 22 -8.25 8.80 3.27
C PHE A 22 -8.20 8.89 4.80
N THR A 23 -7.69 7.84 5.44
CA THR A 23 -7.56 7.79 6.90
C THR A 23 -6.20 7.22 7.25
N GLU A 24 -5.41 7.97 8.02
CA GLU A 24 -4.14 7.45 8.53
C GLU A 24 -4.43 6.40 9.61
N VAL A 25 -3.73 5.26 9.52
CA VAL A 25 -3.87 4.14 10.47
C VAL A 25 -2.50 3.74 10.99
N ASN A 26 -2.45 3.17 12.19
CA ASN A 26 -1.18 2.75 12.79
C ASN A 26 -0.69 1.41 12.27
N GLU A 27 -1.61 0.56 11.86
CA GLU A 27 -1.29 -0.76 11.35
C GLU A 27 -2.33 -1.19 10.32
N VAL A 28 -2.02 -2.22 9.56
CA VAL A 28 -2.91 -2.75 8.53
C VAL A 28 -3.41 -4.14 8.94
N PRO A 29 -4.63 -4.51 8.54
CA PRO A 29 -5.13 -5.86 8.83
C PRO A 29 -4.37 -6.92 8.05
N GLN A 30 -4.47 -8.16 8.49
CA GLN A 30 -3.93 -9.30 7.78
C GLN A 30 -4.88 -9.71 6.64
N GLY A 31 -4.34 -10.47 5.69
CA GLY A 31 -5.15 -11.02 4.60
C GLY A 31 -5.34 -10.06 3.43
N LEU A 32 -4.60 -8.97 3.37
CA LEU A 32 -4.64 -8.06 2.23
C LEU A 32 -3.97 -8.68 1.01
N ILE A 33 -4.50 -8.37 -0.16
CA ILE A 33 -3.87 -8.76 -1.41
C ILE A 33 -2.68 -7.85 -1.63
N SER A 34 -1.47 -8.43 -1.68
CA SER A 34 -0.27 -7.64 -1.93
C SER A 34 -0.26 -7.11 -3.36
N ALA A 35 0.01 -5.81 -3.49
CA ALA A 35 0.28 -5.14 -4.76
C ALA A 35 1.59 -4.35 -4.65
N ILE A 36 2.52 -4.87 -3.85
CA ILE A 36 3.85 -4.28 -3.66
C ILE A 36 4.74 -4.77 -4.78
N GLY A 37 5.06 -3.88 -5.71
CA GLY A 37 5.84 -4.23 -6.90
C GLY A 37 7.35 -4.07 -6.75
N HIS A 38 7.83 -3.86 -5.52
CA HIS A 38 9.24 -3.66 -5.22
C HIS A 38 9.67 -4.67 -4.17
N GLN A 39 10.71 -5.46 -4.47
CA GLN A 39 11.11 -6.59 -3.62
C GLN A 39 11.54 -6.14 -2.22
N ASP A 40 12.33 -5.09 -2.13
CA ASP A 40 12.84 -4.63 -0.82
C ASP A 40 11.68 -4.14 0.06
N THR A 41 10.74 -3.42 -0.50
CA THR A 41 9.55 -2.97 0.22
C THR A 41 8.71 -4.16 0.67
N ALA A 42 8.52 -5.14 -0.20
CA ALA A 42 7.76 -6.36 0.13
C ALA A 42 8.46 -7.14 1.27
N ASN A 43 9.78 -7.27 1.21
CA ASN A 43 10.55 -7.95 2.24
C ASN A 43 10.36 -7.28 3.60
N VAL A 44 10.50 -5.96 3.64
CA VAL A 44 10.40 -5.19 4.89
C VAL A 44 8.98 -5.23 5.46
N LEU A 45 7.97 -5.23 4.60
CA LEU A 45 6.57 -5.33 5.02
C LEU A 45 6.15 -6.76 5.36
N GLY A 46 6.96 -7.76 5.02
CA GLY A 46 6.63 -9.16 5.29
C GLY A 46 5.53 -9.72 4.40
N VAL A 47 5.43 -9.23 3.17
CA VAL A 47 4.41 -9.66 2.20
C VAL A 47 5.08 -10.10 0.90
N PRO A 48 4.42 -10.91 0.06
CA PRO A 48 4.97 -11.29 -1.23
C PRO A 48 5.07 -10.08 -2.16
N MET A 49 6.12 -10.04 -2.97
CA MET A 49 6.17 -9.10 -4.08
C MET A 49 5.14 -9.55 -5.12
N ASN A 50 4.33 -8.60 -5.59
CA ASN A 50 3.27 -8.92 -6.52
C ASN A 50 2.99 -7.69 -7.40
N ARG A 51 3.43 -7.74 -8.64
CA ARG A 51 3.27 -6.64 -9.60
C ARG A 51 1.95 -6.79 -10.33
N ILE A 52 0.89 -6.37 -9.67
CA ILE A 52 -0.46 -6.41 -10.23
C ILE A 52 -1.00 -4.99 -10.38
N ASN A 53 -1.93 -4.83 -11.31
CA ASN A 53 -2.68 -3.59 -11.45
C ASN A 53 -3.86 -3.64 -10.47
N VAL A 54 -3.91 -2.68 -9.56
CA VAL A 54 -5.01 -2.57 -8.61
C VAL A 54 -6.17 -1.88 -9.30
N SER A 55 -7.35 -2.48 -9.19
CA SER A 55 -8.60 -1.90 -9.66
C SER A 55 -9.55 -1.81 -8.49
N LEU A 56 -9.98 -0.60 -8.15
CA LEU A 56 -10.86 -0.34 -7.03
C LEU A 56 -12.25 0.03 -7.52
N ASN A 57 -13.24 -0.73 -7.08
CA ASN A 57 -14.63 -0.45 -7.31
C ASN A 57 -15.22 0.19 -6.06
N LYS A 58 -16.41 0.73 -6.20
CA LYS A 58 -17.16 1.28 -5.07
C LYS A 58 -17.28 0.22 -3.98
N GLY A 59 -16.90 0.59 -2.75
CA GLY A 59 -16.88 -0.31 -1.61
C GLY A 59 -15.54 -1.00 -1.36
N ASP A 60 -14.60 -0.89 -2.29
CA ASP A 60 -13.27 -1.48 -2.11
C ASP A 60 -12.39 -0.61 -1.24
N VAL A 61 -11.37 -1.24 -0.66
CA VAL A 61 -10.42 -0.60 0.25
C VAL A 61 -9.01 -0.92 -0.20
N ALA A 62 -8.13 0.07 -0.12
CA ALA A 62 -6.71 -0.12 -0.30
C ALA A 62 -5.97 0.50 0.88
N TYR A 63 -4.88 -0.14 1.30
CA TYR A 63 -3.97 0.40 2.29
C TYR A 63 -2.68 0.78 1.59
N VAL A 64 -2.23 2.00 1.81
CA VAL A 64 -1.00 2.53 1.19
C VAL A 64 0.09 2.58 2.25
N ALA A 65 1.18 1.86 2.00
CA ALA A 65 2.36 1.90 2.85
C ALA A 65 3.32 2.94 2.28
N GLN A 66 3.49 4.05 2.97
CA GLN A 66 4.41 5.13 2.57
C GLN A 66 5.69 5.03 3.37
N LEU A 67 6.80 4.84 2.69
CA LEU A 67 8.11 4.79 3.33
C LEU A 67 8.56 6.20 3.71
N GLN A 68 8.99 6.35 4.96
CA GLN A 68 9.55 7.59 5.49
C GLN A 68 11.01 7.35 5.82
N GLY A 69 11.88 8.32 5.55
CA GLY A 69 13.31 8.24 5.86
C GLY A 69 14.21 8.14 4.65
N GLY A 70 13.66 8.02 3.46
CA GLY A 70 14.42 7.97 2.22
C GLY A 70 14.21 6.67 1.46
N ARG A 71 15.20 6.31 0.65
CA ARG A 71 15.15 5.10 -0.17
C ARG A 71 15.76 3.92 0.59
N LEU A 72 15.09 2.76 0.55
CA LEU A 72 15.63 1.55 1.15
C LEU A 72 16.92 1.13 0.45
N PRO A 73 17.95 0.72 1.22
CA PRO A 73 19.13 0.11 0.62
C PRO A 73 18.76 -1.15 -0.14
N GLU A 74 19.48 -1.41 -1.23
CA GLU A 74 19.26 -2.61 -2.04
C GLU A 74 19.47 -3.86 -1.19
N GLY A 75 18.55 -4.82 -1.33
CA GLY A 75 18.61 -6.07 -0.59
C GLY A 75 18.10 -6.00 0.84
N SER A 76 17.44 -4.91 1.23
CA SER A 76 16.88 -4.78 2.59
C SER A 76 15.87 -5.88 2.87
N THR A 77 15.94 -6.47 4.06
CA THR A 77 14.99 -7.46 4.56
C THR A 77 14.28 -6.99 5.83
N THR A 78 14.83 -5.97 6.48
CA THR A 78 14.25 -5.35 7.67
C THR A 78 14.29 -3.83 7.50
N LEU A 79 13.44 -3.14 8.26
CA LEU A 79 13.40 -1.68 8.21
C LEU A 79 14.63 -1.10 8.90
N PRO A 80 15.49 -0.35 8.19
CA PRO A 80 16.67 0.25 8.80
C PRO A 80 16.29 1.29 9.86
N GLU A 81 17.24 1.57 10.76
CA GLU A 81 17.09 2.62 11.75
C GLU A 81 16.87 3.98 11.05
N GLY A 82 15.95 4.76 11.58
CA GLY A 82 15.59 6.06 11.01
C GLY A 82 14.54 5.98 9.92
N PHE A 83 14.13 4.77 9.53
CA PHE A 83 13.06 4.57 8.56
C PHE A 83 11.78 4.16 9.27
N SER A 84 10.66 4.53 8.69
CA SER A 84 9.35 4.10 9.17
C SER A 84 8.37 4.03 8.02
N PHE A 85 7.25 3.35 8.25
CA PHE A 85 6.12 3.36 7.32
C PHE A 85 4.96 4.15 7.90
N ARG A 86 4.33 4.92 7.05
CA ARG A 86 3.06 5.55 7.33
C ARG A 86 2.00 4.83 6.51
N PHE A 87 0.93 4.40 7.17
CA PHE A 87 -0.13 3.65 6.51
C PHE A 87 -1.37 4.52 6.35
N ILE A 88 -1.94 4.51 5.17
CA ILE A 88 -3.14 5.27 4.85
C ILE A 88 -4.19 4.31 4.30
N LYS A 89 -5.35 4.28 4.95
CA LYS A 89 -6.50 3.54 4.46
C LYS A 89 -7.23 4.38 3.43
N VAL A 90 -7.45 3.82 2.26
CA VAL A 90 -8.18 4.46 1.17
C VAL A 90 -9.48 3.71 0.97
N GLU A 91 -10.61 4.38 1.15
CA GLU A 91 -11.94 3.79 0.98
C GLU A 91 -12.64 4.43 -0.21
N VAL A 92 -13.10 3.59 -1.14
CA VAL A 92 -13.91 4.06 -2.27
C VAL A 92 -15.37 3.97 -1.86
N LEU A 93 -16.00 5.11 -1.67
CA LEU A 93 -17.36 5.22 -1.11
C LEU A 93 -18.47 5.10 -2.14
#